data_0443185409f067939d31f84f4c4e31ea
#
_entry.id   0443185409f067939d31f84f4c4e31ea
#
_cell.length_a   1.000
_cell.length_b   1.000
_cell.length_c   1.000
_cell.angle_alpha   90.00
_cell.angle_beta   90.00
_cell.angle_gamma   90.00
#
_symmetry.space_group_name_H-M   'P 1'
#
loop_
_entity.id
_entity.type
_entity.pdbx_description
1 polymer ?
#
loop_
_entity_poly.entity_id
_entity_poly.type
_entity_poly.pdbx_seq_one_letter_code
_entity_poly.pdbx_strand_id
1 'polypeptide(L)'
;WALMGLAAANRREDREAIERGVVFLMERQKDGTWQEPEYTGTGFPGYGVGATIKLGDPLLTERLKQGPELSRAFMINYNLYRHYFPLMAMGRVRKILA
;
A
#
# COMPACT_ATOMS: atom_id res chain seq x y z
N TRP A 1 -1.44 -8.82 0.62
CA TRP A 1 -0.35 -9.52 1.34
C TRP A 1 -0.90 -10.57 2.32
N ALA A 2 -1.83 -10.23 3.19
CA ALA A 2 -2.37 -11.15 4.19
C ALA A 2 -2.90 -12.46 3.56
N LEU A 3 -3.70 -12.37 2.49
CA LEU A 3 -4.20 -13.53 1.76
C LEU A 3 -3.08 -14.41 1.19
N MET A 4 -2.03 -13.79 0.67
CA MET A 4 -0.88 -14.54 0.15
C MET A 4 -0.14 -15.29 1.27
N GLY A 5 -0.02 -14.67 2.44
CA GLY A 5 0.55 -15.31 3.62
C GLY A 5 -0.28 -16.51 4.11
N LEU A 6 -1.61 -16.32 4.24
CA LEU A 6 -2.52 -17.40 4.62
C LEU A 6 -2.53 -18.54 3.59
N ALA A 7 -2.52 -18.19 2.30
CA ALA A 7 -2.45 -19.19 1.22
C ALA A 7 -1.13 -19.98 1.24
N ALA A 8 -0.02 -19.33 1.54
CA ALA A 8 1.29 -19.98 1.67
C ALA A 8 1.33 -20.94 2.88
N ALA A 9 0.76 -20.54 4.01
CA ALA A 9 0.62 -21.40 5.19
C ALA A 9 -0.30 -22.60 4.94
N ASN A 10 -1.33 -22.42 4.11
CA ASN A 10 -2.29 -23.43 3.68
C ASN A 10 -2.86 -24.28 4.83
N ARG A 11 -3.18 -23.64 5.95
CA ARG A 11 -3.73 -24.33 7.12
C ARG A 11 -5.25 -24.43 7.01
N ARG A 12 -5.79 -25.56 7.44
CA ARG A 12 -7.23 -25.82 7.39
C ARG A 12 -8.04 -24.78 8.20
N GLU A 13 -7.53 -24.40 9.33
CA GLU A 13 -8.15 -23.41 10.24
C GLU A 13 -8.25 -22.01 9.63
N ASP A 14 -7.44 -21.69 8.63
CA ASP A 14 -7.41 -20.37 7.99
C ASP A 14 -8.40 -20.24 6.81
N ARG A 15 -9.08 -21.34 6.43
CA ARG A 15 -9.98 -21.36 5.25
C ARG A 15 -11.04 -20.29 5.29
N GLU A 16 -11.71 -20.14 6.41
CA GLU A 16 -12.75 -19.14 6.57
C GLU A 16 -12.20 -17.71 6.46
N ALA A 17 -11.02 -17.45 7.02
CA ALA A 17 -10.36 -16.16 6.89
C ALA A 17 -9.97 -15.86 5.43
N ILE A 18 -9.49 -16.88 4.70
CA ILE A 18 -9.17 -16.77 3.27
C ILE A 18 -10.42 -16.44 2.46
N GLU A 19 -11.54 -17.12 2.70
CA GLU A 19 -12.80 -16.88 2.01
C GLU A 19 -13.32 -15.46 2.25
N ARG A 20 -13.29 -14.99 3.49
CA ARG A 20 -13.68 -13.59 3.80
C ARG A 20 -12.76 -12.59 3.09
N GLY A 21 -11.47 -12.86 3.02
CA GLY A 21 -10.52 -12.01 2.32
C GLY A 21 -10.76 -11.95 0.82
N VAL A 22 -11.14 -13.06 0.20
CA VAL A 22 -11.52 -13.11 -1.22
C VAL A 22 -12.77 -12.29 -1.47
N VAL A 23 -13.80 -12.47 -0.66
CA VAL A 23 -15.05 -11.69 -0.75
C VAL A 23 -14.76 -10.20 -0.63
N PHE A 24 -13.92 -9.80 0.34
CA PHE A 24 -13.49 -8.42 0.51
C PHE A 24 -12.86 -7.84 -0.76
N LEU A 25 -11.96 -8.58 -1.40
CA LEU A 25 -11.34 -8.12 -2.65
C LEU A 25 -12.33 -8.07 -3.81
N MET A 26 -13.21 -9.06 -3.93
CA MET A 26 -14.22 -9.11 -4.99
C MET A 26 -15.20 -7.95 -4.91
N GLU A 27 -15.67 -7.62 -3.71
CA GLU A 27 -16.62 -6.52 -3.50
C GLU A 27 -16.01 -5.15 -3.80
N ARG A 28 -14.70 -5.01 -3.67
CA ARG A 28 -13.98 -3.75 -3.90
C ARG A 28 -13.35 -3.64 -5.29
N GLN A 29 -13.41 -4.69 -6.06
CA GLN A 29 -12.91 -4.65 -7.44
C GLN A 29 -13.81 -3.76 -8.30
N LYS A 30 -13.21 -2.85 -9.04
CA LYS A 30 -13.89 -1.96 -9.97
C LYS A 30 -13.09 -1.86 -11.26
N ASP A 31 -13.73 -2.15 -12.39
CA ASP A 31 -13.09 -2.12 -13.72
C ASP A 31 -11.81 -2.99 -13.79
N GLY A 32 -11.84 -4.14 -13.12
CA GLY A 32 -10.71 -5.08 -13.09
C GLY A 32 -9.58 -4.72 -12.14
N THR A 33 -9.71 -3.63 -11.37
CA THR A 33 -8.69 -3.16 -10.46
C THR A 33 -9.27 -2.69 -9.13
N TRP A 34 -8.43 -2.14 -8.26
CA TRP A 34 -8.78 -1.66 -6.93
C TRP A 34 -8.34 -0.22 -6.73
N GLN A 35 -9.08 0.52 -5.93
CA GLN A 35 -8.69 1.84 -5.43
C GLN A 35 -7.98 1.70 -4.09
N GLU A 36 -6.92 2.45 -3.91
CA GLU A 36 -6.13 2.47 -2.67
C GLU A 36 -5.84 3.93 -2.28
N PRO A 37 -6.78 4.59 -1.58
CA PRO A 37 -6.56 5.98 -1.15
C PRO A 37 -5.39 6.08 -0.15
N GLU A 38 -5.19 5.06 0.66
CA GLU A 38 -4.07 4.92 1.59
C GLU A 38 -2.95 4.11 0.91
N TYR A 39 -2.32 4.72 -0.07
CA TYR A 39 -1.35 4.03 -0.92
C TYR A 39 -0.12 3.52 -0.18
N THR A 40 0.48 2.46 -0.71
CA THR A 40 1.80 1.99 -0.28
C THR A 40 2.87 2.92 -0.81
N GLY A 41 3.74 3.36 0.07
CA GLY A 41 4.82 4.27 -0.31
C GLY A 41 6.10 4.01 0.47
N THR A 42 7.18 4.56 -0.02
CA THR A 42 8.48 4.54 0.67
C THR A 42 8.95 5.95 0.92
N GLY A 43 9.35 6.23 2.16
CA GLY A 43 9.96 7.49 2.55
C GLY A 43 11.48 7.41 2.45
N PHE A 44 12.09 8.45 1.91
CA PHE A 44 13.55 8.59 1.87
C PHE A 44 13.96 9.72 2.81
N PRO A 45 14.36 9.41 4.06
CA PRO A 45 14.84 10.43 5.01
C PRO A 45 16.05 11.17 4.45
N GLY A 46 16.12 12.46 4.73
CA GLY A 46 17.22 13.31 4.24
C GLY A 46 17.04 13.88 2.84
N TYR A 47 15.94 13.53 2.15
CA TYR A 47 15.55 14.09 0.87
C TYR A 47 14.26 14.91 0.99
N GLY A 48 13.97 15.73 0.00
CA GLY A 48 12.80 16.59 0.00
C GLY A 48 13.06 17.96 0.63
N VAL A 49 11.99 18.75 0.76
CA VAL A 49 12.04 20.15 1.21
C VAL A 49 12.70 20.27 2.59
N GLY A 50 12.29 19.43 3.53
CA GLY A 50 12.78 19.49 4.90
C GLY A 50 14.26 19.15 5.07
N ALA A 51 14.87 18.44 4.13
CA ALA A 51 16.30 18.11 4.16
C ALA A 51 17.18 19.34 4.00
N THR A 52 16.70 20.36 3.31
CA THR A 52 17.42 21.62 3.04
C THR A 52 17.04 22.75 3.96
N ILE A 53 16.08 22.55 4.86
CA ILE A 53 15.59 23.57 5.79
C ILE A 53 16.43 23.56 7.07
N LYS A 54 16.97 24.70 7.42
CA LYS A 54 17.65 24.92 8.70
C LYS A 54 16.64 25.32 9.77
N LEU A 55 16.87 24.86 10.99
CA LEU A 55 16.09 25.33 12.15
C LEU A 55 16.23 26.87 12.25
N GLY A 56 15.08 27.55 12.39
CA GLY A 56 15.02 29.00 12.41
C GLY A 56 14.90 29.67 11.03
N ASP A 57 14.76 28.90 9.95
CA ASP A 57 14.49 29.46 8.63
C ASP A 57 13.14 30.18 8.63
N PRO A 58 13.06 31.50 8.30
CA PRO A 58 11.82 32.26 8.29
C PRO A 58 10.81 31.75 7.25
N LEU A 59 11.26 31.00 6.24
CA LEU A 59 10.41 30.40 5.22
C LEU A 59 9.97 28.96 5.56
N LEU A 60 10.32 28.47 6.75
CA LEU A 60 10.04 27.08 7.15
C LEU A 60 8.56 26.72 6.98
N THR A 61 7.64 27.55 7.48
CA THR A 61 6.21 27.31 7.39
C THR A 61 5.71 27.22 5.95
N GLU A 62 6.18 28.12 5.09
CA GLU A 62 5.80 28.11 3.67
C GLU A 62 6.35 26.91 2.93
N ARG A 63 7.59 26.55 3.20
CA ARG A 63 8.22 25.37 2.58
C ARG A 63 7.55 24.04 3.01
N LEU A 64 7.10 23.95 4.26
CA LEU A 64 6.40 22.77 4.77
C LEU A 64 4.99 22.61 4.20
N LYS A 65 4.38 23.67 3.69
CA LYS A 65 3.07 23.63 3.03
C LYS A 65 3.11 23.20 1.56
N GLN A 66 4.30 23.10 0.98
CA GLN A 66 4.48 22.82 -0.44
C GLN A 66 4.46 21.31 -0.73
N GLY A 67 3.32 20.80 -1.18
CA GLY A 67 3.20 19.48 -1.76
C GLY A 67 3.07 18.31 -0.78
N PRO A 68 3.04 17.07 -1.29
CA PRO A 68 2.85 15.85 -0.52
C PRO A 68 4.11 15.39 0.23
N GLU A 69 5.19 16.12 0.12
CA GLU A 69 6.45 15.79 0.75
C GLU A 69 6.38 15.97 2.26
N LEU A 70 6.91 15.01 2.98
CA LEU A 70 7.12 15.14 4.41
C LEU A 70 8.22 16.17 4.66
N SER A 71 8.17 16.83 5.81
CA SER A 71 9.11 17.90 6.17
C SER A 71 10.59 17.52 6.10
N ARG A 72 10.92 16.24 6.22
CA ARG A 72 12.30 15.72 6.17
C ARG A 72 12.44 14.45 5.36
N ALA A 73 11.50 14.18 4.46
CA ALA A 73 11.53 12.97 3.66
C ALA A 73 10.89 13.21 2.30
N PHE A 74 11.29 12.39 1.36
CA PHE A 74 10.68 12.28 0.05
C PHE A 74 9.89 10.97 -0.02
N MET A 75 8.63 11.02 -0.49
CA MET A 75 7.75 9.85 -0.60
C MET A 75 7.60 9.41 -2.04
N ILE A 76 7.77 8.11 -2.27
CA ILE A 76 7.41 7.47 -3.53
C ILE A 76 6.14 6.66 -3.33
N ASN A 77 5.15 6.93 -4.17
CA ASN A 77 3.90 6.19 -4.21
C ASN A 77 4.01 5.01 -5.19
N TYR A 78 3.81 3.80 -4.70
CA TYR A 78 3.82 2.59 -5.51
C TYR A 78 2.43 2.32 -6.10
N ASN A 79 2.05 3.08 -7.11
CA ASN A 79 0.72 3.04 -7.73
C ASN A 79 0.34 1.68 -8.34
N LEU A 80 1.31 0.88 -8.77
CA LEU A 80 1.03 -0.39 -9.43
C LEU A 80 0.62 -1.51 -8.49
N TYR A 81 0.93 -1.41 -7.20
CA TYR A 81 0.64 -2.45 -6.21
C TYR A 81 -0.84 -2.79 -6.13
N ARG A 82 -1.73 -1.81 -6.18
CA ARG A 82 -3.18 -1.99 -6.17
C ARG A 82 -3.72 -2.75 -7.39
N HIS A 83 -2.97 -2.78 -8.47
CA HIS A 83 -3.37 -3.47 -9.70
C HIS A 83 -2.98 -4.94 -9.72
N TYR A 84 -1.81 -5.31 -9.23
CA TYR A 84 -1.31 -6.66 -9.36
C TYR A 84 -1.29 -7.48 -8.08
N PHE A 85 -1.09 -6.91 -6.90
CA PHE A 85 -1.07 -7.72 -5.67
C PHE A 85 -2.39 -8.40 -5.34
N PRO A 86 -3.56 -7.75 -5.49
CA PRO A 86 -4.83 -8.46 -5.31
C PRO A 86 -5.02 -9.62 -6.29
N LEU A 87 -4.65 -9.43 -7.55
CA LEU A 87 -4.71 -10.50 -8.57
C LEU A 87 -3.80 -11.67 -8.22
N MET A 88 -2.59 -11.39 -7.77
CA MET A 88 -1.65 -12.43 -7.32
C MET A 88 -2.23 -13.21 -6.14
N ALA A 89 -2.82 -12.52 -5.17
CA ALA A 89 -3.45 -13.13 -4.01
C ALA A 89 -4.60 -14.06 -4.43
N MET A 90 -5.49 -13.59 -5.27
CA MET A 90 -6.62 -14.38 -5.79
C MET A 90 -6.15 -15.59 -6.60
N GLY A 91 -5.11 -15.43 -7.42
CA GLY A 91 -4.52 -16.52 -8.17
C GLY A 91 -3.92 -17.63 -7.28
N ARG A 92 -3.26 -17.24 -6.20
CA ARG A 92 -2.72 -18.22 -5.22
C ARG A 92 -3.83 -18.90 -4.43
N VAL A 93 -4.82 -18.15 -3.99
CA VAL A 93 -5.97 -18.71 -3.26
C VAL A 93 -6.76 -19.68 -4.12
N ARG A 94 -6.96 -19.37 -5.40
CA ARG A 94 -7.67 -20.26 -6.34
C ARG A 94 -7.07 -21.67 -6.36
N LYS A 95 -5.76 -21.79 -6.26
CA LYS A 95 -5.08 -23.09 -6.27
C LYS A 95 -5.38 -23.94 -5.05
N ILE A 96 -5.64 -23.33 -3.90
CA ILE A 96 -5.88 -24.05 -2.65
C ILE A 96 -7.36 -24.25 -2.34
N LEU A 97 -8.26 -23.46 -2.92
CA LEU A 97 -9.71 -23.58 -2.74
C LEU A 97 -10.36 -24.47 -3.81
N ALA A 98 -9.67 -24.70 -4.89
CA ALA A 98 -10.17 -25.52 -5.99
C ALA A 98 -10.25 -27.02 -5.61
#